data_b10cf88152f307e7710a50349d6d7b5d
#
_entry.id   b10cf88152f307e7710a50349d6d7b5d
#
_cell.length_a   1.000
_cell.length_b   1.000
_cell.length_c   1.000
_cell.angle_alpha   90.00
_cell.angle_beta   90.00
_cell.angle_gamma   90.00
#
_symmetry.space_group_name_H-M   'P 1'
#
loop_
_entity.id
_entity.type
_entity.pdbx_description
1 polymer ?
#
loop_
_entity_poly.entity_id
_entity_poly.type
_entity_poly.pdbx_seq_one_letter_code
_entity_poly.pdbx_strand_id
1 'polypeptide(L)'
;MRNQVLARLDEIAVGMALELEAAGARTLPIPSAEPYEFWDVEARQGKGILSLKHAAQSAGLGTLGKNTILLNPRFGNRLWLGAVLTEMELEPDPVMELQCLEGCTLCLEACPKEALDGNTLTQKRCREHSFDPTGLAHLDWSGKRDWLTFLASEGGGWFYNCCRCLQVCPAGA
;
A
#
# COMPACT_ATOMS: atom_id res chain seq x y z
N MET A 1 -1.44 14.71 5.73
CA MET A 1 -1.30 13.57 6.67
C MET A 1 -0.67 12.33 6.04
N ARG A 2 -1.20 11.75 4.92
CA ARG A 2 -0.60 10.56 4.27
C ARG A 2 0.91 10.72 3.99
N ASN A 3 1.30 11.77 3.31
CA ASN A 3 2.71 12.00 2.94
C ASN A 3 3.63 12.15 4.16
N GLN A 4 3.14 12.73 5.25
CA GLN A 4 3.89 12.83 6.50
C GLN A 4 4.12 11.46 7.15
N VAL A 5 3.12 10.57 7.09
CA VAL A 5 3.26 9.19 7.58
C VAL A 5 4.26 8.41 6.73
N LEU A 6 4.18 8.52 5.40
CA LEU A 6 5.12 7.86 4.49
C LEU A 6 6.55 8.36 4.70
N ALA A 7 6.75 9.69 4.77
CA ALA A 7 8.07 10.27 5.05
C ALA A 7 8.63 9.76 6.40
N ARG A 8 7.78 9.65 7.42
CA ARG A 8 8.21 9.14 8.72
C ARG A 8 8.57 7.65 8.67
N LEU A 9 7.87 6.85 7.88
CA LEU A 9 8.24 5.45 7.66
C LEU A 9 9.58 5.32 6.92
N ASP A 10 9.81 6.15 5.92
CA ASP A 10 11.08 6.16 5.18
C ASP A 10 12.24 6.58 6.08
N GLU A 11 12.06 7.59 6.95
CA GLU A 11 13.05 7.98 7.97
C GLU A 11 13.37 6.81 8.92
N ILE A 12 12.36 6.09 9.39
CA ILE A 12 12.54 4.92 10.25
C ILE A 12 13.29 3.81 9.51
N ALA A 13 12.93 3.52 8.26
CA ALA A 13 13.59 2.48 7.46
C ALA A 13 15.08 2.83 7.22
N VAL A 14 15.38 4.10 6.90
CA VAL A 14 16.77 4.56 6.74
C VAL A 14 17.53 4.48 8.07
N GLY A 15 16.93 4.91 9.19
CA GLY A 15 17.55 4.80 10.50
C GLY A 15 17.90 3.36 10.88
N MET A 16 16.97 2.43 10.69
CA MET A 16 17.22 1.00 10.92
C MET A 16 18.32 0.44 9.98
N ALA A 17 18.33 0.85 8.71
CA ALA A 17 19.35 0.43 7.77
C ALA A 17 20.75 0.86 8.24
N LEU A 18 20.91 2.10 8.68
CA LEU A 18 22.18 2.63 9.18
C LEU A 18 22.64 1.92 10.45
N GLU A 19 21.75 1.56 11.36
CA GLU A 19 22.09 0.78 12.57
C GLU A 19 22.57 -0.64 12.20
N LEU A 20 21.90 -1.31 11.26
CA LEU A 20 22.29 -2.62 10.77
C LEU A 20 23.64 -2.57 10.02
N GLU A 21 23.89 -1.53 9.24
CA GLU A 21 25.18 -1.32 8.56
C GLU A 21 26.31 -1.07 9.57
N ALA A 22 26.03 -0.31 10.62
CA ALA A 22 27.00 -0.11 11.70
C ALA A 22 27.33 -1.43 12.43
N ALA A 23 26.40 -2.39 12.44
CA ALA A 23 26.61 -3.75 12.93
C ALA A 23 27.30 -4.68 11.90
N GLY A 24 27.65 -4.20 10.72
CA GLY A 24 28.40 -4.90 9.68
C GLY A 24 27.54 -5.62 8.63
N ALA A 25 26.23 -5.43 8.60
CA ALA A 25 25.36 -6.01 7.60
C ALA A 25 25.18 -5.06 6.40
N ARG A 26 25.05 -5.59 5.19
CA ARG A 26 24.56 -4.81 4.04
C ARG A 26 23.05 -4.67 4.13
N THR A 27 22.55 -3.48 3.79
CA THR A 27 21.12 -3.18 3.88
C THR A 27 20.62 -2.42 2.67
N LEU A 28 19.29 -2.49 2.47
CA LEU A 28 18.58 -1.69 1.48
C LEU A 28 17.22 -1.26 2.09
N PRO A 29 17.07 0.01 2.47
CA PRO A 29 15.77 0.53 2.87
C PRO A 29 14.83 0.56 1.66
N ILE A 30 13.61 0.07 1.84
CA ILE A 30 12.60 0.01 0.78
C ILE A 30 11.64 1.19 0.97
N PRO A 31 11.47 2.04 -0.06
CA PRO A 31 10.53 3.16 -0.01
C PRO A 31 9.09 2.70 0.32
N SER A 32 8.42 3.41 1.21
CA SER A 32 7.07 3.05 1.68
C SER A 32 5.97 3.22 0.62
N ALA A 33 6.21 4.01 -0.42
CA ALA A 33 5.25 4.24 -1.50
C ALA A 33 5.89 4.31 -2.88
N GLU A 34 6.72 5.28 -3.15
CA GLU A 34 7.32 5.59 -4.45
C GLU A 34 8.84 5.71 -4.30
N PRO A 35 9.62 5.53 -5.37
CA PRO A 35 9.23 5.35 -6.77
C PRO A 35 8.77 3.94 -7.11
N TYR A 36 7.97 3.82 -8.17
CA TYR A 36 7.73 2.53 -8.81
C TYR A 36 8.94 2.16 -9.68
N GLU A 37 9.38 0.91 -9.60
CA GLU A 37 10.39 0.38 -10.51
C GLU A 37 9.82 0.18 -11.91
N PHE A 38 8.55 -0.19 -11.99
CA PHE A 38 7.85 -0.42 -13.24
C PHE A 38 6.44 0.17 -13.19
N TRP A 39 6.04 0.82 -14.28
CA TRP A 39 4.70 1.35 -14.48
C TRP A 39 4.11 0.86 -15.80
N ASP A 40 3.01 0.11 -15.72
CA ASP A 40 2.21 -0.27 -16.88
C ASP A 40 1.14 0.78 -17.12
N VAL A 41 1.26 1.49 -18.25
CA VAL A 41 0.36 2.60 -18.60
C VAL A 41 -1.05 2.08 -18.97
N GLU A 42 -1.14 0.94 -19.65
CA GLU A 42 -2.42 0.38 -20.09
C GLU A 42 -3.19 -0.25 -18.95
N ALA A 43 -2.50 -1.06 -18.14
CA ALA A 43 -3.08 -1.67 -16.95
C ALA A 43 -3.21 -0.69 -15.78
N ARG A 44 -2.60 0.51 -15.87
CA ARG A 44 -2.48 1.48 -14.76
C ARG A 44 -1.98 0.81 -13.49
N GLN A 45 -0.96 -0.01 -13.64
CA GLN A 45 -0.40 -0.81 -12.57
C GLN A 45 1.04 -0.41 -12.28
N GLY A 46 1.30 -0.05 -11.02
CA GLY A 46 2.65 0.16 -10.51
C GLY A 46 3.18 -1.07 -9.79
N LYS A 47 4.45 -1.37 -10.00
CA LYS A 47 5.20 -2.39 -9.26
C LYS A 47 6.44 -1.73 -8.67
N GLY A 48 6.65 -1.86 -7.37
CA GLY A 48 7.89 -1.48 -6.70
C GLY A 48 8.90 -2.64 -6.68
N ILE A 49 10.08 -2.37 -6.17
CA ILE A 49 11.15 -3.36 -5.96
C ILE A 49 10.63 -4.53 -5.12
N LEU A 50 9.84 -4.22 -4.10
CA LEU A 50 9.24 -5.18 -3.20
C LEU A 50 7.78 -4.84 -2.92
N SER A 51 6.92 -5.84 -2.89
CA SER A 51 5.55 -5.66 -2.40
C SER A 51 5.54 -5.72 -0.87
N LEU A 52 5.49 -4.55 -0.22
CA LEU A 52 5.54 -4.43 1.24
C LEU A 52 4.49 -5.29 1.95
N LYS A 53 3.29 -5.40 1.41
CA LYS A 53 2.23 -6.21 2.02
C LYS A 53 2.52 -7.72 1.98
N HIS A 54 3.13 -8.22 0.89
CA HIS A 54 3.52 -9.63 0.81
C HIS A 54 4.76 -9.90 1.67
N ALA A 55 5.73 -8.99 1.68
CA ALA A 55 6.87 -9.07 2.58
C ALA A 55 6.44 -9.08 4.06
N ALA A 56 5.50 -8.21 4.44
CA ALA A 56 4.95 -8.16 5.79
C ALA A 56 4.22 -9.47 6.17
N GLN A 57 3.49 -10.10 5.24
CA GLN A 57 2.89 -11.41 5.46
C GLN A 57 3.97 -12.48 5.69
N SER A 58 5.00 -12.50 4.85
CA SER A 58 6.12 -13.45 4.98
C SER A 58 6.92 -13.23 6.25
N ALA A 59 6.99 -11.99 6.75
CA ALA A 59 7.64 -11.62 8.00
C ALA A 59 6.75 -11.82 9.25
N GLY A 60 5.60 -12.48 9.13
CA GLY A 60 4.73 -12.77 10.28
C GLY A 60 3.95 -11.59 10.83
N LEU A 61 3.91 -10.43 10.14
CA LEU A 61 3.18 -9.26 10.63
C LEU A 61 1.65 -9.36 10.49
N GLY A 62 1.15 -10.32 9.75
CA GLY A 62 -0.27 -10.53 9.51
C GLY A 62 -0.53 -11.34 8.25
N THR A 63 -1.77 -11.35 7.79
CA THR A 63 -2.18 -12.03 6.56
C THR A 63 -2.90 -11.09 5.61
N LEU A 64 -2.85 -11.38 4.32
CA LEU A 64 -3.63 -10.63 3.34
C LEU A 64 -5.10 -11.04 3.40
N GLY A 65 -5.95 -10.06 3.65
CA GLY A 65 -7.40 -10.26 3.56
C GLY A 65 -7.90 -10.31 2.12
N LYS A 66 -9.19 -10.64 1.93
CA LYS A 66 -9.87 -10.65 0.62
C LYS A 66 -9.84 -9.28 -0.08
N ASN A 67 -9.64 -8.19 0.66
CA ASN A 67 -9.41 -6.85 0.12
C ASN A 67 -7.95 -6.60 -0.30
N THR A 68 -7.11 -7.61 -0.26
CA THR A 68 -5.66 -7.56 -0.54
C THR A 68 -4.85 -6.61 0.35
N ILE A 69 -5.39 -6.24 1.50
CA ILE A 69 -4.71 -5.43 2.52
C ILE A 69 -4.23 -6.35 3.64
N LEU A 70 -3.09 -6.02 4.25
CA LEU A 70 -2.58 -6.75 5.40
C LEU A 70 -3.52 -6.56 6.59
N LEU A 71 -3.92 -7.66 7.20
CA LEU A 71 -4.68 -7.73 8.43
C LEU A 71 -3.74 -8.16 9.55
N ASN A 72 -3.64 -7.34 10.59
CA ASN A 72 -2.82 -7.61 11.76
C ASN A 72 -3.72 -7.81 12.99
N PRO A 73 -3.44 -8.77 13.87
CA PRO A 73 -4.30 -9.06 15.03
C PRO A 73 -4.48 -7.88 15.99
N ARG A 74 -3.46 -7.01 16.08
CA ARG A 74 -3.45 -5.87 17.01
C ARG A 74 -4.00 -4.60 16.40
N PHE A 75 -3.73 -4.36 15.12
CA PHE A 75 -4.00 -3.08 14.44
C PHE A 75 -5.04 -3.20 13.33
N GLY A 76 -5.58 -4.40 13.12
CA GLY A 76 -6.52 -4.67 12.04
C GLY A 76 -5.91 -4.36 10.66
N ASN A 77 -6.66 -3.66 9.84
CA ASN A 77 -6.24 -3.24 8.50
C ASN A 77 -5.68 -1.79 8.45
N ARG A 78 -5.40 -1.18 9.61
CA ARG A 78 -4.97 0.23 9.72
C ARG A 78 -3.45 0.34 9.91
N LEU A 79 -2.70 -0.32 9.03
CA LEU A 79 -1.25 -0.31 9.05
C LEU A 79 -0.68 0.41 7.84
N TRP A 80 0.41 1.11 8.08
CA TRP A 80 1.33 1.58 7.06
C TRP A 80 2.62 0.80 7.21
N LEU A 81 3.19 0.35 6.11
CA LEU A 81 4.31 -0.57 6.08
C LEU A 81 5.56 0.12 5.54
N GLY A 82 6.69 -0.12 6.20
CA GLY A 82 8.04 0.13 5.73
C GLY A 82 8.82 -1.18 5.77
N ALA A 83 9.94 -1.25 5.06
CA ALA A 83 10.81 -2.43 5.10
C ALA A 83 12.28 -2.04 4.92
N VAL A 84 13.15 -2.90 5.45
CA VAL A 84 14.59 -2.91 5.19
C VAL A 84 14.95 -4.34 4.77
N LEU A 85 15.62 -4.49 3.63
CA LEU A 85 16.28 -5.75 3.29
C LEU A 85 17.66 -5.75 3.94
N THR A 86 18.06 -6.88 4.49
CA THR A 86 19.37 -7.04 5.13
C THR A 86 19.95 -8.41 4.87
N GLU A 87 21.28 -8.50 4.86
CA GLU A 87 22.01 -9.78 4.83
C GLU A 87 22.26 -10.34 6.25
N MET A 88 21.85 -9.60 7.27
CA MET A 88 21.94 -10.10 8.64
C MET A 88 21.00 -11.30 8.82
N GLU A 89 21.51 -12.38 9.37
CA GLU A 89 20.67 -13.50 9.79
C GLU A 89 19.80 -13.06 10.97
N LEU A 90 18.49 -13.08 10.74
CA LEU A 90 17.48 -12.79 11.74
C LEU A 90 16.60 -14.02 11.93
N GLU A 91 16.24 -14.34 13.16
CA GLU A 91 15.25 -15.40 13.40
C GLU A 91 13.88 -14.93 12.90
N PRO A 92 13.24 -15.67 11.99
CA PRO A 92 11.95 -15.25 11.44
C PRO A 92 10.83 -15.46 12.45
N ASP A 93 9.90 -14.50 12.49
CA ASP A 93 8.65 -14.69 13.19
C ASP A 93 7.77 -15.74 12.48
N PRO A 94 6.93 -16.48 13.22
CA PRO A 94 6.03 -17.46 12.61
C PRO A 94 5.02 -16.77 11.70
N VAL A 95 4.74 -17.39 10.54
CA VAL A 95 3.71 -16.90 9.61
C VAL A 95 2.35 -17.00 10.31
N MET A 96 1.59 -15.91 10.26
CA MET A 96 0.27 -15.84 10.90
C MET A 96 -0.81 -16.54 10.07
N GLU A 97 -1.82 -17.05 10.74
CA GLU A 97 -3.03 -17.56 10.10
C GLU A 97 -3.92 -16.44 9.58
N LEU A 98 -4.80 -16.77 8.63
CA LEU A 98 -5.72 -15.83 8.01
C LEU A 98 -6.65 -15.18 9.05
N GLN A 99 -6.67 -13.87 9.08
CA GLN A 99 -7.52 -13.06 9.96
C GLN A 99 -8.88 -12.70 9.33
N CYS A 100 -9.12 -13.10 8.08
CA CYS A 100 -10.39 -12.87 7.41
C CYS A 100 -11.46 -13.82 7.98
N LEU A 101 -12.62 -13.28 8.34
CA LEU A 101 -13.73 -14.11 8.79
C LEU A 101 -14.20 -15.07 7.67
N GLU A 102 -14.49 -16.29 8.05
CA GLU A 102 -15.02 -17.29 7.12
C GLU A 102 -16.31 -16.77 6.48
N GLY A 103 -16.46 -16.97 5.17
CA GLY A 103 -17.64 -16.53 4.41
C GLY A 103 -17.80 -15.02 4.24
N CYS A 104 -16.98 -14.16 4.86
CA CYS A 104 -17.12 -12.72 4.75
C CYS A 104 -16.82 -12.22 3.34
N THR A 105 -17.71 -11.39 2.78
CA THR A 105 -17.62 -10.77 1.44
C THR A 105 -17.79 -9.25 1.46
N LEU A 106 -17.89 -8.63 2.65
CA LEU A 106 -18.22 -7.21 2.82
C LEU A 106 -17.33 -6.27 2.00
N CYS A 107 -16.03 -6.53 1.94
CA CYS A 107 -15.11 -5.69 1.17
C CYS A 107 -15.29 -5.82 -0.35
N LEU A 108 -15.74 -6.98 -0.84
CA LEU A 108 -16.04 -7.22 -2.25
C LEU A 108 -17.32 -6.48 -2.64
N GLU A 109 -18.38 -6.63 -1.85
CA GLU A 109 -19.68 -6.00 -2.05
C GLU A 109 -19.61 -4.46 -1.95
N ALA A 110 -18.78 -3.94 -1.06
CA ALA A 110 -18.58 -2.50 -0.88
C ALA A 110 -17.75 -1.86 -1.99
N CYS A 111 -17.09 -2.64 -2.86
CA CYS A 111 -16.23 -2.10 -3.90
C CYS A 111 -17.06 -1.54 -5.07
N PRO A 112 -17.10 -0.20 -5.29
CA PRO A 112 -17.97 0.41 -6.29
C PRO A 112 -17.55 0.11 -7.74
N LYS A 113 -16.39 -0.49 -7.94
CA LYS A 113 -15.84 -0.85 -9.26
C LYS A 113 -15.58 -2.36 -9.41
N GLU A 114 -16.05 -3.14 -8.45
CA GLU A 114 -15.83 -4.60 -8.46
C GLU A 114 -14.36 -4.95 -8.77
N ALA A 115 -13.46 -4.18 -8.14
CA ALA A 115 -12.02 -4.31 -8.37
C ALA A 115 -11.38 -5.47 -7.60
N LEU A 116 -12.14 -6.07 -6.67
CA LEU A 116 -11.70 -7.16 -5.80
C LEU A 116 -12.46 -8.45 -6.16
N ASP A 117 -11.73 -9.56 -6.26
CA ASP A 117 -12.32 -10.90 -6.47
C ASP A 117 -12.16 -11.83 -5.24
N GLY A 118 -11.58 -11.32 -4.17
CA GLY A 118 -11.29 -12.05 -2.95
C GLY A 118 -9.86 -12.61 -2.86
N ASN A 119 -9.12 -12.60 -3.95
CA ASN A 119 -7.72 -13.03 -4.01
C ASN A 119 -6.82 -11.96 -4.62
N THR A 120 -7.34 -11.21 -5.59
CA THR A 120 -6.57 -10.21 -6.33
C THR A 120 -7.28 -8.85 -6.36
N LEU A 121 -6.51 -7.82 -6.70
CA LEU A 121 -6.98 -6.47 -6.95
C LEU A 121 -6.70 -6.09 -8.40
N THR A 122 -7.74 -5.78 -9.17
CA THR A 122 -7.59 -5.11 -10.46
C THR A 122 -7.28 -3.64 -10.24
N GLN A 123 -5.97 -3.28 -10.22
CA GLN A 123 -5.52 -1.93 -9.91
C GLN A 123 -6.17 -0.87 -10.80
N LYS A 124 -6.33 -1.14 -12.10
CA LYS A 124 -6.99 -0.23 -13.04
C LYS A 124 -8.38 0.18 -12.57
N ARG A 125 -9.24 -0.79 -12.23
CA ARG A 125 -10.61 -0.53 -11.75
C ARG A 125 -10.61 0.26 -10.45
N CYS A 126 -9.77 -0.12 -9.50
CA CYS A 126 -9.63 0.58 -8.23
C CYS A 126 -9.19 2.03 -8.44
N ARG A 127 -8.16 2.25 -9.29
CA ARG A 127 -7.61 3.57 -9.56
C ARG A 127 -8.58 4.47 -10.32
N GLU A 128 -9.35 3.96 -11.27
CA GLU A 128 -10.37 4.72 -11.99
C GLU A 128 -11.39 5.37 -11.06
N HIS A 129 -11.68 4.76 -9.92
CA HIS A 129 -12.55 5.35 -8.91
C HIS A 129 -11.80 6.21 -7.89
N SER A 130 -10.62 5.75 -7.46
CA SER A 130 -9.87 6.41 -6.39
C SER A 130 -9.14 7.67 -6.84
N PHE A 131 -8.80 7.77 -8.14
CA PHE A 131 -8.06 8.92 -8.69
C PHE A 131 -8.94 9.92 -9.45
N ASP A 132 -10.22 9.69 -9.59
CA ASP A 132 -11.16 10.68 -10.15
C ASP A 132 -12.25 11.09 -9.13
N PRO A 133 -11.87 11.53 -7.94
CA PRO A 133 -12.85 11.96 -6.94
C PRO A 133 -13.41 13.35 -7.22
N THR A 134 -12.80 14.09 -8.14
CA THR A 134 -13.11 15.49 -8.41
C THR A 134 -13.78 15.69 -9.78
N GLY A 135 -14.08 14.58 -10.47
CA GLY A 135 -14.64 14.66 -11.82
C GLY A 135 -13.65 15.15 -12.87
N LEU A 136 -12.36 14.84 -12.70
CA LEU A 136 -11.32 15.17 -13.71
C LEU A 136 -11.56 14.55 -15.08
N ALA A 137 -12.50 13.62 -15.17
CA ALA A 137 -12.84 12.96 -16.43
C ALA A 137 -13.32 13.95 -17.51
N HIS A 138 -13.94 15.05 -17.11
CA HIS A 138 -14.42 16.09 -18.04
C HIS A 138 -13.41 17.19 -18.33
N LEU A 139 -12.26 17.22 -17.64
CA LEU A 139 -11.19 18.15 -17.98
C LEU A 139 -10.46 17.66 -19.24
N ASP A 140 -10.09 18.59 -20.10
CA ASP A 140 -9.18 18.34 -21.20
C ASP A 140 -7.78 17.96 -20.70
N TRP A 141 -6.89 17.58 -21.62
CA TRP A 141 -5.53 17.20 -21.24
C TRP A 141 -4.75 18.34 -20.56
N SER A 142 -4.99 19.58 -20.98
CA SER A 142 -4.34 20.77 -20.40
C SER A 142 -4.76 20.94 -18.94
N GLY A 143 -6.06 20.93 -18.66
CA GLY A 143 -6.58 21.05 -17.29
C GLY A 143 -6.13 19.91 -16.38
N LYS A 144 -6.06 18.68 -16.89
CA LYS A 144 -5.53 17.53 -16.14
C LYS A 144 -4.04 17.70 -15.80
N ARG A 145 -3.25 18.18 -16.74
CA ARG A 145 -1.82 18.44 -16.53
C ARG A 145 -1.62 19.54 -15.50
N ASP A 146 -2.35 20.62 -15.58
CA ASP A 146 -2.22 21.77 -14.69
C ASP A 146 -2.59 21.37 -13.25
N TRP A 147 -3.64 20.58 -13.10
CA TRP A 147 -4.05 20.02 -11.81
C TRP A 147 -3.01 19.06 -11.21
N LEU A 148 -2.45 18.16 -12.03
CA LEU A 148 -1.38 17.27 -11.62
C LEU A 148 -0.09 18.03 -11.24
N THR A 149 0.23 19.11 -11.96
CA THR A 149 1.37 20.00 -11.66
C THR A 149 1.14 20.69 -10.32
N PHE A 150 -0.07 21.20 -10.08
CA PHE A 150 -0.43 21.80 -8.79
C PHE A 150 -0.25 20.80 -7.64
N LEU A 151 -0.78 19.58 -7.79
CA LEU A 151 -0.61 18.54 -6.77
C LEU A 151 0.86 18.18 -6.50
N ALA A 152 1.67 18.14 -7.54
CA ALA A 152 3.10 17.84 -7.42
C ALA A 152 3.85 18.99 -6.72
N SER A 153 3.49 20.25 -6.99
CA SER A 153 4.12 21.44 -6.37
C SER A 153 3.81 21.57 -4.89
N GLU A 154 2.62 21.11 -4.46
CA GLU A 154 2.20 21.13 -3.05
C GLU A 154 2.74 19.93 -2.24
N GLY A 155 3.77 19.25 -2.72
CA GLY A 155 4.27 18.00 -2.12
C GLY A 155 3.30 16.84 -2.34
N GLY A 156 2.62 16.91 -3.47
CA GLY A 156 1.44 16.15 -3.81
C GLY A 156 1.66 14.67 -3.88
N GLY A 157 1.29 14.01 -2.82
CA GLY A 157 0.96 12.61 -2.91
C GLY A 157 -0.35 12.43 -3.65
N TRP A 158 -0.46 11.34 -4.32
CA TRP A 158 -1.68 10.88 -4.94
C TRP A 158 -2.80 10.78 -3.91
N PHE A 159 -3.96 11.34 -4.20
CA PHE A 159 -5.13 11.19 -3.34
C PHE A 159 -5.82 9.86 -3.61
N TYR A 160 -5.73 8.93 -2.66
CA TYR A 160 -6.65 7.81 -2.59
C TYR A 160 -7.89 8.24 -1.79
N ASN A 161 -8.96 8.56 -2.48
CA ASN A 161 -10.20 8.97 -1.81
C ASN A 161 -11.12 7.80 -1.46
N CYS A 162 -10.88 6.63 -2.04
CA CYS A 162 -11.70 5.46 -1.75
C CYS A 162 -11.03 4.58 -0.70
N CYS A 163 -11.71 4.38 0.42
CA CYS A 163 -11.32 3.47 1.49
C CYS A 163 -12.47 2.54 1.91
N ARG A 164 -13.48 2.35 1.07
CA ARG A 164 -14.69 1.58 1.41
C ARG A 164 -14.39 0.16 1.86
N CYS A 165 -13.52 -0.55 1.13
CA CYS A 165 -13.11 -1.92 1.50
C CYS A 165 -12.37 -2.00 2.85
N LEU A 166 -11.74 -0.92 3.29
CA LEU A 166 -11.12 -0.81 4.62
C LEU A 166 -12.16 -0.51 5.69
N GLN A 167 -13.09 0.41 5.40
CA GLN A 167 -14.11 0.86 6.36
C GLN A 167 -15.09 -0.23 6.76
N VAL A 168 -15.49 -1.09 5.81
CA VAL A 168 -16.46 -2.17 6.06
C VAL A 168 -15.81 -3.43 6.62
N CYS A 169 -14.47 -3.49 6.67
CA CYS A 169 -13.77 -4.68 7.13
C CYS A 169 -13.87 -4.81 8.65
N PRO A 170 -14.46 -5.88 9.19
CA PRO A 170 -14.59 -6.06 10.64
C PRO A 170 -13.24 -6.24 11.34
N ALA A 171 -12.20 -6.69 10.63
CA ALA A 171 -10.84 -6.75 11.17
C ALA A 171 -10.18 -5.37 11.31
N GLY A 172 -10.82 -4.29 10.87
CA GLY A 172 -10.35 -2.90 11.00
C GLY A 172 -11.04 -2.11 12.09
N ALA A 173 -11.94 -2.72 12.84
CA ALA A 173 -12.71 -2.11 13.91
C ALA A 173 -11.94 -2.08 15.22
#